data_daeb0cbc2a4ae7d6f05dee97d1034a61
#
_entry.id   daeb0cbc2a4ae7d6f05dee97d1034a61
#
_cell.length_a   1.000
_cell.length_b   1.000
_cell.length_c   1.000
_cell.angle_alpha   90.00
_cell.angle_beta   90.00
_cell.angle_gamma   90.00
#
_symmetry.space_group_name_H-M   'P 1'
#
loop_
_entity.id
_entity.type
_entity.pdbx_description
1 polymer ?
#
loop_
_entity_poly.entity_id
_entity_poly.type
_entity_poly.pdbx_seq_one_letter_code
_entity_poly.pdbx_strand_id
1 'polypeptide(L)'
;LLAQLIPERLNPHLESIFAIGVDEMSWDDLDEQNYHWPSIQAVRDYRHQVRALVLKVIEHAPLQLPLNWHNPWWTIIMGIEHERIHLETSSVLIRQHQLRYVQNHPQWRANVITGIAPENSLVKVPAGQVNLHKNFEHAFYGWDNEYGHHHAEIAEFEASKYLVSNQEFLAFVEAEGYQTADYWTEEGQQWLAFSQATHPTFWIKTELGWSLRLMLEEVPMPWDWPVEVNYHEAKAFCNWKSTQTGESIRLPTEDEWYRLYAVSGLDPKLPSPEQANIELKYGPNSFPVDHFQHGDFYDVQGNVWQWTETPIYPFEGFQVHPFYDDFSTPTFDGQHHLIKGGSWISAGNEALHSSRYAFRRHFFQHAGFRYVAAEETSPQFHSQYESDQLISQYLEFQYGAEYFAVPNFAQSLIQLARPYFQNIPCHKALDIGCATGRASFELAQDFDQVTGLDFSA
;
A
#
# COMPACT_ATOMS: atom_id res chain seq x y z
N LEU A 1 -21.73 8.97 4.03
CA LEU A 1 -22.47 9.05 2.80
C LEU A 1 -23.90 9.36 3.01
N LEU A 2 -24.48 8.44 3.63
CA LEU A 2 -25.88 8.53 3.98
C LEU A 2 -26.14 9.64 4.99
N ALA A 3 -25.11 10.15 5.70
CA ALA A 3 -25.25 11.21 6.71
C ALA A 3 -25.85 12.53 6.18
N GLN A 4 -25.65 12.84 4.89
CA GLN A 4 -26.36 13.99 4.26
C GLN A 4 -27.78 13.66 3.80
N LEU A 5 -28.07 12.39 3.54
CA LEU A 5 -29.36 11.90 3.05
C LEU A 5 -30.13 11.12 4.13
N ILE A 6 -29.44 10.61 5.13
CA ILE A 6 -29.98 9.85 6.24
C ILE A 6 -29.28 10.34 7.54
N PRO A 7 -29.94 11.18 8.34
CA PRO A 7 -29.30 11.88 9.46
C PRO A 7 -29.01 10.99 10.66
N GLU A 8 -29.51 9.76 10.71
CA GLU A 8 -29.33 8.85 11.84
C GLU A 8 -28.46 7.64 11.47
N ARG A 9 -27.49 7.33 12.34
CA ARG A 9 -26.67 6.12 12.24
C ARG A 9 -27.57 4.88 12.45
N LEU A 10 -27.40 3.88 11.61
CA LEU A 10 -28.22 2.65 11.66
C LEU A 10 -27.89 1.79 12.90
N ASN A 11 -26.61 1.58 13.15
CA ASN A 11 -26.12 0.83 14.29
C ASN A 11 -24.70 1.28 14.65
N PRO A 12 -24.55 2.29 15.55
CA PRO A 12 -23.26 2.84 15.92
C PRO A 12 -22.24 1.81 16.43
N HIS A 13 -22.70 0.76 17.11
CA HIS A 13 -21.84 -0.28 17.63
C HIS A 13 -21.24 -1.14 16.53
N LEU A 14 -22.06 -1.64 15.59
CA LEU A 14 -21.57 -2.42 14.45
C LEU A 14 -20.74 -1.58 13.49
N GLU A 15 -21.10 -0.32 13.28
CA GLU A 15 -20.33 0.62 12.48
C GLU A 15 -18.93 0.84 13.06
N SER A 16 -18.80 0.93 14.38
CA SER A 16 -17.51 1.07 15.05
C SER A 16 -16.65 -0.19 14.95
N ILE A 17 -17.25 -1.38 15.10
CA ILE A 17 -16.50 -2.65 14.98
C ILE A 17 -16.00 -2.86 13.53
N PHE A 18 -16.84 -2.55 12.54
CA PHE A 18 -16.49 -2.75 11.13
C PHE A 18 -15.66 -1.60 10.52
N ALA A 19 -15.37 -0.55 11.27
CA ALA A 19 -14.46 0.51 10.86
C ALA A 19 -12.97 0.16 11.07
N ILE A 20 -12.69 -0.94 11.79
CA ILE A 20 -11.30 -1.35 12.04
C ILE A 20 -10.71 -1.93 10.75
N GLY A 21 -9.69 -1.26 10.21
CA GLY A 21 -8.96 -1.69 9.03
C GLY A 21 -7.93 -2.78 9.35
N VAL A 22 -7.75 -3.75 8.45
CA VAL A 22 -6.81 -4.86 8.64
C VAL A 22 -5.36 -4.42 8.37
N ASP A 23 -5.15 -3.52 7.44
CA ASP A 23 -3.86 -2.97 7.02
C ASP A 23 -3.27 -1.97 8.00
N GLU A 24 -4.04 -1.50 8.99
CA GLU A 24 -3.53 -0.71 10.11
C GLU A 24 -2.86 -1.56 11.19
N MET A 25 -3.05 -2.88 11.16
CA MET A 25 -2.56 -3.81 12.18
C MET A 25 -1.15 -4.32 11.84
N SER A 26 -0.25 -4.27 12.82
CA SER A 26 1.02 -4.98 12.73
C SER A 26 0.81 -6.49 12.66
N TRP A 27 1.77 -7.23 12.10
CA TRP A 27 1.72 -8.70 12.00
C TRP A 27 1.67 -9.41 13.36
N ASP A 28 2.00 -8.72 14.46
CA ASP A 28 1.98 -9.20 15.84
C ASP A 28 0.77 -8.69 16.66
N ASP A 29 -0.10 -7.83 16.10
CA ASP A 29 -1.26 -7.25 16.78
C ASP A 29 -2.53 -8.12 16.74
N LEU A 30 -2.48 -9.29 16.13
CA LEU A 30 -3.63 -10.18 15.93
C LEU A 30 -4.00 -10.95 17.20
N ASP A 31 -4.49 -10.26 18.24
CA ASP A 31 -5.06 -10.91 19.43
C ASP A 31 -6.59 -11.01 19.31
N GLU A 32 -7.07 -12.20 18.96
CA GLU A 32 -8.51 -12.50 18.84
C GLU A 32 -9.29 -12.25 20.14
N GLN A 33 -8.64 -12.18 21.31
CA GLN A 33 -9.29 -11.99 22.59
C GLN A 33 -9.82 -10.55 22.79
N ASN A 34 -9.32 -9.61 21.99
CA ASN A 34 -9.73 -8.20 22.07
C ASN A 34 -11.03 -7.89 21.31
N TYR A 35 -11.56 -8.82 20.53
CA TYR A 35 -12.73 -8.57 19.68
C TYR A 35 -13.96 -9.37 20.10
N HIS A 36 -15.04 -8.68 20.42
CA HIS A 36 -16.35 -9.27 20.68
C HIS A 36 -17.20 -9.23 19.40
N TRP A 37 -16.96 -10.17 18.51
CA TRP A 37 -17.66 -10.25 17.24
C TRP A 37 -19.16 -10.51 17.45
N PRO A 38 -20.07 -9.82 16.71
CA PRO A 38 -21.48 -10.11 16.71
C PRO A 38 -21.78 -11.48 16.10
N SER A 39 -22.98 -12.01 16.39
CA SER A 39 -23.42 -13.24 15.74
C SER A 39 -23.54 -13.06 14.22
N ILE A 40 -23.31 -14.13 13.45
CA ILE A 40 -23.46 -14.13 11.99
C ILE A 40 -24.85 -13.62 11.58
N GLN A 41 -25.90 -13.96 12.34
CA GLN A 41 -27.24 -13.48 12.04
C GLN A 41 -27.36 -11.97 12.23
N ALA A 42 -26.80 -11.41 13.30
CA ALA A 42 -26.78 -9.95 13.53
C ALA A 42 -26.07 -9.20 12.41
N VAL A 43 -24.95 -9.74 11.91
CA VAL A 43 -24.22 -9.17 10.76
C VAL A 43 -25.07 -9.21 9.49
N ARG A 44 -25.74 -10.33 9.22
CA ARG A 44 -26.63 -10.47 8.07
C ARG A 44 -27.81 -9.50 8.12
N ASP A 45 -28.44 -9.36 9.27
CA ASP A 45 -29.55 -8.44 9.47
C ASP A 45 -29.12 -6.99 9.28
N TYR A 46 -27.97 -6.61 9.83
CA TYR A 46 -27.38 -5.30 9.62
C TYR A 46 -27.10 -5.04 8.14
N ARG A 47 -26.44 -5.96 7.44
CA ARG A 47 -26.18 -5.87 6.01
C ARG A 47 -27.45 -5.70 5.18
N HIS A 48 -28.52 -6.44 5.50
CA HIS A 48 -29.81 -6.29 4.82
C HIS A 48 -30.42 -4.90 5.02
N GLN A 49 -30.31 -4.34 6.24
CA GLN A 49 -30.80 -2.99 6.55
C GLN A 49 -29.99 -1.93 5.80
N VAL A 50 -28.66 -2.01 5.82
CA VAL A 50 -27.77 -1.11 5.05
C VAL A 50 -28.12 -1.18 3.55
N ARG A 51 -28.26 -2.39 2.97
CA ARG A 51 -28.62 -2.57 1.58
C ARG A 51 -29.96 -1.90 1.24
N ALA A 52 -30.98 -2.09 2.07
CA ALA A 52 -32.28 -1.47 1.84
C ALA A 52 -32.21 0.06 1.83
N LEU A 53 -31.41 0.64 2.73
CA LEU A 53 -31.18 2.09 2.75
C LEU A 53 -30.44 2.58 1.51
N VAL A 54 -29.39 1.90 1.09
CA VAL A 54 -28.61 2.26 -0.12
C VAL A 54 -29.52 2.20 -1.34
N LEU A 55 -30.32 1.15 -1.51
CA LEU A 55 -31.27 1.05 -2.62
C LEU A 55 -32.29 2.18 -2.61
N LYS A 56 -32.83 2.53 -1.44
CA LYS A 56 -33.75 3.66 -1.30
C LYS A 56 -33.09 4.99 -1.71
N VAL A 57 -31.81 5.21 -1.37
CA VAL A 57 -31.07 6.40 -1.80
C VAL A 57 -30.92 6.41 -3.31
N ILE A 58 -30.51 5.29 -3.92
CA ILE A 58 -30.35 5.15 -5.38
C ILE A 58 -31.66 5.45 -6.12
N GLU A 59 -32.79 4.99 -5.59
CA GLU A 59 -34.12 5.18 -6.21
C GLU A 59 -34.63 6.62 -6.12
N HIS A 60 -34.26 7.38 -5.09
CA HIS A 60 -34.90 8.66 -4.77
C HIS A 60 -33.98 9.88 -4.83
N ALA A 61 -32.67 9.69 -4.74
CA ALA A 61 -31.73 10.81 -4.78
C ALA A 61 -31.63 11.38 -6.20
N PRO A 62 -31.68 12.71 -6.38
CA PRO A 62 -31.55 13.32 -7.69
C PRO A 62 -30.13 13.08 -8.24
N LEU A 63 -30.05 12.54 -9.45
CA LEU A 63 -28.80 12.34 -10.16
C LEU A 63 -28.48 13.58 -11.00
N GLN A 64 -27.36 14.21 -10.71
CA GLN A 64 -26.81 15.31 -11.52
C GLN A 64 -25.46 14.92 -12.09
N LEU A 65 -25.27 15.04 -13.39
CA LEU A 65 -24.02 14.75 -14.08
C LEU A 65 -23.30 16.06 -14.47
N PRO A 66 -21.98 16.08 -14.52
CA PRO A 66 -21.05 14.99 -14.15
C PRO A 66 -21.00 14.76 -12.64
N LEU A 67 -20.69 13.53 -12.23
CA LEU A 67 -20.38 13.23 -10.83
C LEU A 67 -18.96 13.69 -10.53
N ASN A 68 -18.80 14.36 -9.40
CA ASN A 68 -17.50 14.80 -8.92
C ASN A 68 -17.38 14.64 -7.40
N TRP A 69 -16.21 14.98 -6.86
CA TRP A 69 -15.86 14.88 -5.44
C TRP A 69 -16.95 15.41 -4.47
N HIS A 70 -17.64 16.48 -4.81
CA HIS A 70 -18.63 17.13 -3.93
C HIS A 70 -20.06 16.59 -4.10
N ASN A 71 -20.26 15.68 -5.06
CA ASN A 71 -21.58 15.13 -5.34
C ASN A 71 -21.90 13.98 -4.38
N PRO A 72 -23.09 13.93 -3.74
CA PRO A 72 -23.48 12.82 -2.87
C PRO A 72 -23.40 11.44 -3.52
N TRP A 73 -23.57 11.33 -4.84
CA TRP A 73 -23.40 10.10 -5.60
C TRP A 73 -21.94 9.61 -5.65
N TRP A 74 -20.98 10.52 -5.45
CA TRP A 74 -19.56 10.14 -5.39
C TRP A 74 -19.30 9.03 -4.37
N THR A 75 -20.00 9.06 -3.26
CA THR A 75 -19.85 8.07 -2.22
C THR A 75 -20.55 6.74 -2.54
N ILE A 76 -21.58 6.73 -3.41
CA ILE A 76 -22.10 5.46 -3.95
C ILE A 76 -21.01 4.80 -4.82
N ILE A 77 -20.31 5.59 -5.65
CA ILE A 77 -19.19 5.09 -6.43
C ILE A 77 -18.05 4.65 -5.51
N MET A 78 -17.73 5.42 -4.47
CA MET A 78 -16.76 5.04 -3.43
C MET A 78 -17.08 3.64 -2.85
N GLY A 79 -18.34 3.39 -2.52
CA GLY A 79 -18.76 2.06 -2.05
C GLY A 79 -18.53 0.96 -3.10
N ILE A 80 -18.73 1.25 -4.38
CA ILE A 80 -18.45 0.29 -5.46
C ILE A 80 -16.96 0.03 -5.59
N GLU A 81 -16.13 1.07 -5.57
CA GLU A 81 -14.68 0.92 -5.66
C GLU A 81 -14.11 0.22 -4.42
N HIS A 82 -14.66 0.49 -3.24
CA HIS A 82 -14.31 -0.20 -2.01
C HIS A 82 -14.63 -1.70 -2.04
N GLU A 83 -15.78 -2.09 -2.61
CA GLU A 83 -16.12 -3.51 -2.80
C GLU A 83 -15.17 -4.20 -3.81
N ARG A 84 -14.60 -3.46 -4.77
CA ARG A 84 -13.57 -3.99 -5.68
C ARG A 84 -12.28 -4.30 -4.94
N ILE A 85 -11.82 -3.41 -4.05
CA ILE A 85 -10.69 -3.67 -3.15
C ILE A 85 -10.93 -4.96 -2.35
N HIS A 86 -12.12 -5.11 -1.74
CA HIS A 86 -12.47 -6.31 -0.99
C HIS A 86 -12.55 -7.57 -1.85
N LEU A 87 -12.93 -7.47 -3.12
CA LEU A 87 -12.90 -8.60 -4.05
C LEU A 87 -11.46 -9.09 -4.24
N GLU A 88 -10.53 -8.17 -4.48
CA GLU A 88 -9.12 -8.49 -4.68
C GLU A 88 -8.48 -9.03 -3.40
N THR A 89 -8.56 -8.29 -2.30
CA THR A 89 -7.94 -8.71 -1.03
C THR A 89 -8.54 -10.02 -0.49
N SER A 90 -9.84 -10.24 -0.65
CA SER A 90 -10.47 -11.52 -0.29
C SER A 90 -9.94 -12.68 -1.12
N SER A 91 -9.65 -12.47 -2.40
CA SER A 91 -9.09 -13.52 -3.25
C SER A 91 -7.69 -13.93 -2.80
N VAL A 92 -6.87 -12.97 -2.33
CA VAL A 92 -5.57 -13.24 -1.72
C VAL A 92 -5.71 -14.00 -0.41
N LEU A 93 -6.65 -13.60 0.46
CA LEU A 93 -6.91 -14.30 1.73
C LEU A 93 -7.40 -15.74 1.50
N ILE A 94 -8.28 -15.98 0.52
CA ILE A 94 -8.71 -17.33 0.13
C ILE A 94 -7.52 -18.16 -0.35
N ARG A 95 -6.62 -17.55 -1.11
CA ARG A 95 -5.41 -18.22 -1.60
C ARG A 95 -4.47 -18.64 -0.48
N GLN A 96 -4.45 -17.92 0.64
CA GLN A 96 -3.64 -18.26 1.83
C GLN A 96 -4.25 -19.39 2.66
N HIS A 97 -5.54 -19.70 2.50
CA HIS A 97 -6.14 -20.83 3.17
C HIS A 97 -5.62 -22.18 2.62
N GLN A 98 -5.61 -23.20 3.49
CA GLN A 98 -5.33 -24.55 3.04
C GLN A 98 -6.37 -25.00 2.01
N LEU A 99 -5.93 -25.56 0.89
CA LEU A 99 -6.79 -25.90 -0.25
C LEU A 99 -7.98 -26.79 0.14
N ARG A 100 -7.84 -27.65 1.15
CA ARG A 100 -8.93 -28.51 1.66
C ARG A 100 -10.16 -27.74 2.18
N TYR A 101 -9.99 -26.45 2.51
CA TYR A 101 -11.09 -25.58 2.98
C TYR A 101 -11.66 -24.73 1.86
N VAL A 102 -11.09 -24.81 0.67
CA VAL A 102 -11.50 -24.01 -0.49
C VAL A 102 -12.31 -24.90 -1.44
N GLN A 103 -13.46 -24.39 -1.84
CA GLN A 103 -14.35 -25.10 -2.76
C GLN A 103 -14.13 -24.59 -4.19
N ASN A 104 -13.86 -25.52 -5.10
CA ASN A 104 -13.72 -25.17 -6.52
C ASN A 104 -15.03 -24.63 -7.09
N HIS A 105 -14.94 -23.62 -7.96
CA HIS A 105 -16.08 -22.99 -8.61
C HIS A 105 -15.89 -22.95 -10.13
N PRO A 106 -16.88 -23.39 -10.93
CA PRO A 106 -16.72 -23.52 -12.39
C PRO A 106 -16.34 -22.21 -13.11
N GLN A 107 -16.78 -21.06 -12.59
CA GLN A 107 -16.48 -19.75 -13.17
C GLN A 107 -15.07 -19.23 -12.82
N TRP A 108 -14.38 -19.87 -11.88
CA TRP A 108 -13.05 -19.49 -11.42
C TRP A 108 -11.96 -20.49 -11.81
N ARG A 109 -12.14 -21.15 -12.94
CA ARG A 109 -11.13 -22.08 -13.46
C ARG A 109 -9.95 -21.31 -13.99
N ALA A 110 -8.75 -21.72 -13.57
CA ALA A 110 -7.53 -21.16 -14.08
C ALA A 110 -7.39 -21.43 -15.59
N ASN A 111 -6.92 -20.41 -16.30
CA ASN A 111 -6.51 -20.51 -17.70
C ASN A 111 -4.98 -20.60 -17.74
N VAL A 112 -4.46 -21.82 -17.58
CA VAL A 112 -3.01 -22.05 -17.46
C VAL A 112 -2.39 -22.11 -18.85
N ILE A 113 -1.94 -20.95 -19.33
CA ILE A 113 -1.07 -20.84 -20.50
C ILE A 113 0.34 -20.66 -19.97
N THR A 114 1.29 -21.48 -20.38
CA THR A 114 2.68 -21.43 -19.95
C THR A 114 3.62 -21.88 -21.09
N GLY A 115 4.83 -21.36 -21.06
CA GLY A 115 5.89 -21.62 -22.02
C GLY A 115 7.27 -21.63 -21.37
N ILE A 116 8.25 -21.15 -22.12
CA ILE A 116 9.62 -20.97 -21.63
C ILE A 116 9.76 -19.53 -21.15
N ALA A 117 10.21 -19.35 -19.91
CA ALA A 117 10.46 -18.02 -19.39
C ALA A 117 11.51 -17.28 -20.23
N PRO A 118 11.23 -16.06 -20.68
CA PRO A 118 12.21 -15.28 -21.44
C PRO A 118 13.37 -14.85 -20.52
N GLU A 119 14.55 -14.68 -21.13
CA GLU A 119 15.65 -14.01 -20.45
C GLU A 119 15.31 -12.51 -20.28
N ASN A 120 15.42 -12.02 -19.05
CA ASN A 120 15.08 -10.64 -18.73
C ASN A 120 16.28 -9.72 -19.03
N SER A 121 16.06 -8.74 -19.86
CA SER A 121 17.07 -7.73 -20.24
C SER A 121 16.64 -6.35 -19.75
N LEU A 122 17.62 -5.48 -19.56
CA LEU A 122 17.39 -4.07 -19.26
C LEU A 122 17.10 -3.29 -20.54
N VAL A 123 16.14 -2.39 -20.48
CA VAL A 123 15.72 -1.49 -21.57
C VAL A 123 15.75 -0.06 -21.05
N LYS A 124 16.31 0.83 -21.86
CA LYS A 124 16.44 2.26 -21.51
C LYS A 124 15.10 2.96 -21.45
N VAL A 125 14.87 3.69 -20.37
CA VAL A 125 13.79 4.65 -20.20
C VAL A 125 14.40 6.05 -20.28
N PRO A 126 14.08 6.84 -21.31
CA PRO A 126 14.69 8.16 -21.49
C PRO A 126 14.26 9.13 -20.38
N ALA A 127 15.15 10.06 -20.03
CA ALA A 127 14.86 11.12 -19.11
C ALA A 127 13.57 11.88 -19.47
N GLY A 128 12.91 12.45 -18.49
CA GLY A 128 11.70 13.24 -18.72
C GLY A 128 11.05 13.70 -17.42
N GLN A 129 9.90 14.37 -17.58
CA GLN A 129 9.14 14.89 -16.46
C GLN A 129 7.94 14.01 -16.17
N VAL A 130 7.61 13.90 -14.90
CA VAL A 130 6.35 13.37 -14.38
C VAL A 130 5.55 14.53 -13.81
N ASN A 131 4.33 14.70 -14.31
CA ASN A 131 3.41 15.70 -13.82
C ASN A 131 2.08 15.01 -13.52
N LEU A 132 1.80 14.83 -12.25
CA LEU A 132 0.56 14.21 -11.78
C LEU A 132 -0.35 15.31 -11.26
N HIS A 133 -1.54 15.34 -11.81
CA HIS A 133 -2.55 16.30 -11.39
C HIS A 133 -3.94 15.70 -11.59
N LYS A 134 -4.61 15.45 -10.49
CA LYS A 134 -6.04 15.13 -10.48
C LYS A 134 -6.75 16.21 -9.69
N ASN A 135 -7.69 16.90 -10.32
CA ASN A 135 -8.50 17.93 -9.65
C ASN A 135 -9.86 17.37 -9.23
N PHE A 136 -10.54 18.06 -8.34
CA PHE A 136 -11.83 17.62 -7.78
C PHE A 136 -12.99 17.61 -8.78
N GLU A 137 -12.82 18.22 -9.94
CA GLU A 137 -13.79 18.21 -11.05
C GLU A 137 -13.53 17.06 -12.04
N HIS A 138 -12.55 16.19 -11.77
CA HIS A 138 -12.25 15.07 -12.65
C HIS A 138 -13.43 14.08 -12.70
N ALA A 139 -13.83 13.68 -13.90
CA ALA A 139 -15.02 12.85 -14.11
C ALA A 139 -14.90 11.39 -13.63
N PHE A 140 -13.67 10.88 -13.51
CA PHE A 140 -13.43 9.52 -13.00
C PHE A 140 -13.16 9.54 -11.51
N TYR A 141 -13.69 8.54 -10.83
CA TYR A 141 -13.44 8.33 -9.42
C TYR A 141 -11.94 8.27 -9.11
N GLY A 142 -11.55 8.74 -7.95
CA GLY A 142 -10.23 8.60 -7.37
C GLY A 142 -10.31 8.63 -5.86
N TRP A 143 -9.42 7.92 -5.20
CA TRP A 143 -9.23 8.01 -3.77
C TRP A 143 -8.59 9.36 -3.43
N ASP A 144 -8.71 9.79 -2.19
CA ASP A 144 -8.21 11.09 -1.73
C ASP A 144 -6.72 11.29 -2.01
N ASN A 145 -5.92 10.22 -1.91
CA ASN A 145 -4.47 10.24 -2.17
C ASN A 145 -4.07 10.43 -3.64
N GLU A 146 -5.02 10.38 -4.58
CA GLU A 146 -4.76 10.62 -6.00
C GLU A 146 -4.87 12.12 -6.36
N TYR A 147 -5.45 12.94 -5.46
CA TYR A 147 -5.68 14.36 -5.71
C TYR A 147 -4.53 15.21 -5.21
N GLY A 148 -4.32 16.35 -5.89
CA GLY A 148 -3.25 17.27 -5.63
C GLY A 148 -2.31 17.41 -6.82
N HIS A 149 -1.11 17.91 -6.56
CA HIS A 149 -0.08 18.16 -7.57
C HIS A 149 1.20 17.46 -7.18
N HIS A 150 1.81 16.79 -8.14
CA HIS A 150 3.15 16.26 -7.98
C HIS A 150 3.95 16.43 -9.27
N HIS A 151 5.19 16.88 -9.13
CA HIS A 151 6.12 17.08 -10.23
C HIS A 151 7.48 16.47 -9.87
N ALA A 152 8.04 15.71 -10.80
CA ALA A 152 9.38 15.16 -10.67
C ALA A 152 10.14 15.18 -12.00
N GLU A 153 11.43 15.48 -11.93
CA GLU A 153 12.38 15.32 -13.04
C GLU A 153 13.05 13.96 -12.91
N ILE A 154 12.87 13.12 -13.92
CA ILE A 154 13.43 11.77 -13.93
C ILE A 154 14.61 11.69 -14.90
N ALA A 155 15.76 11.34 -14.37
CA ALA A 155 16.95 11.05 -15.20
C ALA A 155 16.72 9.78 -16.07
N GLU A 156 17.52 9.60 -17.10
CA GLU A 156 17.55 8.33 -17.86
C GLU A 156 17.93 7.18 -16.92
N PHE A 157 17.20 6.07 -17.00
CA PHE A 157 17.49 4.83 -16.28
C PHE A 157 17.21 3.61 -17.14
N GLU A 158 17.56 2.44 -16.67
CA GLU A 158 17.24 1.19 -17.34
C GLU A 158 16.28 0.37 -16.47
N ALA A 159 15.26 -0.22 -17.10
CA ALA A 159 14.28 -1.05 -16.42
C ALA A 159 14.23 -2.46 -17.03
N SER A 160 13.92 -3.46 -16.23
CA SER A 160 13.71 -4.81 -16.72
C SER A 160 12.56 -4.84 -17.73
N LYS A 161 12.79 -5.50 -18.86
CA LYS A 161 11.83 -5.60 -19.96
C LYS A 161 10.54 -6.27 -19.54
N TYR A 162 10.66 -7.31 -18.72
CA TYR A 162 9.59 -8.11 -18.18
C TYR A 162 9.47 -7.90 -16.66
N LEU A 163 8.36 -8.30 -16.09
CA LEU A 163 8.27 -8.59 -14.66
C LEU A 163 9.22 -9.75 -14.33
N VAL A 164 9.69 -9.82 -13.10
CA VAL A 164 10.49 -10.96 -12.63
C VAL A 164 9.63 -12.22 -12.68
N SER A 165 10.03 -13.19 -13.49
CA SER A 165 9.32 -14.46 -13.62
C SER A 165 9.63 -15.42 -12.47
N ASN A 166 8.79 -16.45 -12.28
CA ASN A 166 9.07 -17.53 -11.35
C ASN A 166 10.43 -18.19 -11.64
N GLN A 167 10.80 -18.35 -12.91
CA GLN A 167 12.10 -18.91 -13.30
C GLN A 167 13.27 -18.01 -12.89
N GLU A 168 13.14 -16.70 -13.08
CA GLU A 168 14.18 -15.75 -12.69
C GLU A 168 14.33 -15.71 -11.15
N PHE A 169 13.22 -15.73 -10.43
CA PHE A 169 13.22 -15.73 -8.97
C PHE A 169 13.74 -17.04 -8.38
N LEU A 170 13.58 -18.17 -9.07
CA LEU A 170 14.14 -19.46 -8.65
C LEU A 170 15.65 -19.39 -8.45
N ALA A 171 16.35 -18.64 -9.31
CA ALA A 171 17.80 -18.48 -9.19
C ALA A 171 18.21 -17.83 -7.84
N PHE A 172 17.42 -16.90 -7.33
CA PHE A 172 17.60 -16.34 -5.98
C PHE A 172 17.35 -17.37 -4.87
N VAL A 173 16.29 -18.17 -5.01
CA VAL A 173 15.97 -19.22 -4.04
C VAL A 173 17.10 -20.28 -4.00
N GLU A 174 17.58 -20.72 -5.17
CA GLU A 174 18.65 -21.71 -5.28
C GLU A 174 20.04 -21.19 -4.86
N ALA A 175 20.23 -19.87 -4.94
CA ALA A 175 21.41 -19.18 -4.41
C ALA A 175 21.37 -18.94 -2.90
N GLU A 176 20.52 -19.68 -2.17
CA GLU A 176 20.32 -19.53 -0.72
C GLU A 176 19.89 -18.10 -0.30
N GLY A 177 19.11 -17.43 -1.16
CA GLY A 177 18.70 -16.04 -0.96
C GLY A 177 17.91 -15.82 0.33
N TYR A 178 17.07 -16.78 0.74
CA TYR A 178 16.32 -16.71 1.99
C TYR A 178 17.19 -17.01 3.24
N GLN A 179 18.37 -17.59 3.09
CA GLN A 179 19.30 -17.90 4.15
C GLN A 179 20.42 -16.85 4.32
N THR A 180 20.61 -16.00 3.31
CA THR A 180 21.68 -14.99 3.29
C THR A 180 21.16 -13.64 3.80
N ALA A 181 21.43 -13.36 5.08
CA ALA A 181 20.90 -12.17 5.78
C ALA A 181 21.28 -10.84 5.10
N ASP A 182 22.44 -10.76 4.44
CA ASP A 182 22.98 -9.56 3.80
C ASP A 182 22.11 -9.05 2.65
N TYR A 183 21.22 -9.86 2.10
CA TYR A 183 20.30 -9.42 1.04
C TYR A 183 19.05 -8.74 1.61
N TRP A 184 18.75 -8.92 2.89
CA TRP A 184 17.52 -8.43 3.52
C TRP A 184 17.77 -7.16 4.32
N THR A 185 16.83 -6.24 4.25
CA THR A 185 16.80 -5.09 5.16
C THR A 185 16.62 -5.58 6.61
N GLU A 186 16.88 -4.75 7.60
CA GLU A 186 16.67 -5.10 9.01
C GLU A 186 15.24 -5.58 9.28
N GLU A 187 14.23 -4.87 8.76
CA GLU A 187 12.82 -5.27 8.85
C GLU A 187 12.55 -6.59 8.11
N GLY A 188 13.16 -6.79 6.94
CA GLY A 188 13.06 -8.05 6.19
C GLY A 188 13.67 -9.22 6.93
N GLN A 189 14.76 -9.05 7.69
CA GLN A 189 15.33 -10.07 8.55
C GLN A 189 14.40 -10.44 9.73
N GLN A 190 13.73 -9.44 10.31
CA GLN A 190 12.73 -9.66 11.36
C GLN A 190 11.53 -10.42 10.81
N TRP A 191 11.05 -10.06 9.62
CA TRP A 191 9.99 -10.81 8.93
C TRP A 191 10.40 -12.24 8.62
N LEU A 192 11.62 -12.50 8.13
CA LEU A 192 12.14 -13.86 7.93
C LEU A 192 12.19 -14.67 9.23
N ALA A 193 12.66 -14.05 10.32
CA ALA A 193 12.73 -14.70 11.60
C ALA A 193 11.34 -15.09 12.13
N PHE A 194 10.32 -14.29 11.84
CA PHE A 194 8.93 -14.58 12.20
C PHE A 194 8.30 -15.63 11.27
N SER A 195 8.34 -15.39 9.96
CA SER A 195 7.65 -16.21 8.96
C SER A 195 8.31 -17.57 8.72
N GLN A 196 9.62 -17.70 9.01
CA GLN A 196 10.44 -18.87 8.67
C GLN A 196 10.36 -19.22 7.18
N ALA A 197 10.15 -18.22 6.32
CA ALA A 197 10.04 -18.43 4.89
C ALA A 197 11.36 -18.92 4.28
N THR A 198 11.26 -19.82 3.34
CA THR A 198 12.40 -20.36 2.57
C THR A 198 12.22 -20.25 1.06
N HIS A 199 11.06 -19.78 0.63
CA HIS A 199 10.64 -19.56 -0.74
C HIS A 199 9.35 -18.70 -0.74
N PRO A 200 8.89 -18.19 -1.89
CA PRO A 200 7.63 -17.44 -1.98
C PRO A 200 6.44 -18.23 -1.41
N THR A 201 5.54 -17.52 -0.72
CA THR A 201 4.46 -18.16 0.07
C THR A 201 3.50 -19.01 -0.77
N PHE A 202 3.36 -18.69 -2.06
CA PHE A 202 2.47 -19.42 -2.97
C PHE A 202 3.16 -20.54 -3.74
N TRP A 203 4.44 -20.77 -3.53
CA TRP A 203 5.15 -21.90 -4.06
C TRP A 203 5.02 -23.11 -3.14
N ILE A 204 4.80 -24.28 -3.72
CA ILE A 204 4.65 -25.53 -2.98
C ILE A 204 5.71 -26.50 -3.48
N LYS A 205 6.57 -26.95 -2.57
CA LYS A 205 7.56 -27.96 -2.89
C LYS A 205 6.92 -29.34 -2.86
N THR A 206 7.01 -30.07 -3.95
CA THR A 206 6.49 -31.44 -4.11
C THR A 206 7.62 -32.42 -4.42
N GLU A 207 7.32 -33.70 -4.40
CA GLU A 207 8.29 -34.75 -4.84
C GLU A 207 8.68 -34.62 -6.33
N LEU A 208 7.82 -34.00 -7.14
CA LEU A 208 8.01 -33.81 -8.57
C LEU A 208 8.63 -32.44 -8.93
N GLY A 209 8.95 -31.61 -7.95
CA GLY A 209 9.45 -30.26 -8.12
C GLY A 209 8.57 -29.21 -7.48
N TRP A 210 8.35 -28.09 -8.14
CA TRP A 210 7.56 -26.99 -7.64
C TRP A 210 6.18 -26.92 -8.28
N SER A 211 5.18 -26.55 -7.48
CA SER A 211 3.82 -26.19 -7.90
C SER A 211 3.49 -24.78 -7.44
N LEU A 212 2.55 -24.14 -8.09
CA LEU A 212 2.02 -22.84 -7.73
C LEU A 212 0.61 -22.99 -7.14
N ARG A 213 0.38 -22.40 -5.99
CA ARG A 213 -0.93 -22.27 -5.35
C ARG A 213 -1.68 -21.10 -5.98
N LEU A 214 -2.70 -21.40 -6.78
CA LEU A 214 -3.70 -20.45 -7.24
C LEU A 214 -4.83 -20.33 -6.22
N MET A 215 -5.82 -19.47 -6.45
CA MET A 215 -6.90 -19.26 -5.48
C MET A 215 -7.65 -20.57 -5.14
N LEU A 216 -8.02 -21.39 -6.13
CA LEU A 216 -8.86 -22.56 -5.94
C LEU A 216 -8.16 -23.90 -6.22
N GLU A 217 -6.96 -23.89 -6.73
CA GLU A 217 -6.24 -25.10 -7.15
C GLU A 217 -4.72 -24.92 -7.08
N GLU A 218 -4.02 -26.03 -7.18
CA GLU A 218 -2.56 -26.09 -7.34
C GLU A 218 -2.24 -26.57 -8.75
N VAL A 219 -1.30 -25.88 -9.40
CA VAL A 219 -0.87 -26.21 -10.76
C VAL A 219 0.63 -26.47 -10.79
N PRO A 220 1.17 -27.27 -11.73
CA PRO A 220 2.61 -27.34 -11.97
C PRO A 220 3.16 -25.92 -12.16
N MET A 221 4.35 -25.64 -11.62
CA MET A 221 4.90 -24.30 -11.62
C MET A 221 4.97 -23.70 -13.04
N PRO A 222 4.22 -22.62 -13.32
CA PRO A 222 4.35 -21.86 -14.57
C PRO A 222 5.56 -20.94 -14.48
N TRP A 223 6.69 -21.40 -14.98
CA TRP A 223 7.98 -20.73 -14.80
C TRP A 223 8.08 -19.37 -15.48
N ASP A 224 7.29 -19.15 -16.49
CA ASP A 224 7.19 -17.91 -17.27
C ASP A 224 6.14 -16.91 -16.75
N TRP A 225 5.43 -17.23 -15.67
CA TRP A 225 4.55 -16.27 -15.02
C TRP A 225 5.33 -15.36 -14.05
N PRO A 226 4.82 -14.14 -13.78
CA PRO A 226 5.42 -13.28 -12.77
C PRO A 226 5.41 -13.97 -11.41
N VAL A 227 6.50 -13.80 -10.66
CA VAL A 227 6.54 -14.22 -9.26
C VAL A 227 5.67 -13.28 -8.43
N GLU A 228 4.88 -13.85 -7.52
CA GLU A 228 4.10 -13.09 -6.56
C GLU A 228 4.75 -13.19 -5.18
N VAL A 229 5.18 -12.05 -4.65
CA VAL A 229 5.98 -11.92 -3.42
C VAL A 229 5.60 -10.65 -2.67
N ASN A 230 5.99 -10.53 -1.41
CA ASN A 230 5.87 -9.28 -0.69
C ASN A 230 7.05 -8.33 -1.00
N TYR A 231 7.00 -7.10 -0.46
CA TYR A 231 8.05 -6.10 -0.68
C TYR A 231 9.44 -6.56 -0.21
N HIS A 232 9.52 -7.21 0.97
CA HIS A 232 10.81 -7.65 1.52
C HIS A 232 11.50 -8.66 0.60
N GLU A 233 10.75 -9.60 0.05
CA GLU A 233 11.25 -10.61 -0.90
C GLU A 233 11.70 -9.95 -2.22
N ALA A 234 10.91 -9.00 -2.74
CA ALA A 234 11.27 -8.24 -3.93
C ALA A 234 12.56 -7.43 -3.74
N LYS A 235 12.68 -6.74 -2.60
CA LYS A 235 13.88 -5.97 -2.25
C LYS A 235 15.10 -6.86 -2.06
N ALA A 236 14.97 -8.00 -1.38
CA ALA A 236 16.06 -8.96 -1.18
C ALA A 236 16.55 -9.53 -2.52
N PHE A 237 15.64 -9.84 -3.45
CA PHE A 237 16.01 -10.24 -4.80
C PHE A 237 16.82 -9.15 -5.51
N CYS A 238 16.41 -7.89 -5.44
CA CYS A 238 17.14 -6.77 -6.05
C CYS A 238 18.55 -6.65 -5.47
N ASN A 239 18.70 -6.73 -4.14
CA ASN A 239 19.99 -6.68 -3.47
C ASN A 239 20.90 -7.85 -3.88
N TRP A 240 20.35 -9.08 -3.94
CA TRP A 240 21.06 -10.23 -4.46
C TRP A 240 21.51 -10.01 -5.92
N LYS A 241 20.60 -9.54 -6.78
CA LYS A 241 20.89 -9.32 -8.20
C LYS A 241 21.97 -8.26 -8.38
N SER A 242 21.99 -7.21 -7.55
CA SER A 242 23.09 -6.22 -7.54
C SER A 242 24.45 -6.89 -7.28
N THR A 243 24.52 -7.85 -6.36
CA THR A 243 25.78 -8.58 -6.11
C THR A 243 26.20 -9.47 -7.28
N GLN A 244 25.23 -9.98 -8.06
CA GLN A 244 25.51 -10.83 -9.23
C GLN A 244 25.98 -10.03 -10.44
N THR A 245 25.41 -8.85 -10.67
CA THR A 245 25.69 -8.02 -11.86
C THR A 245 26.77 -6.98 -11.61
N GLY A 246 26.97 -6.56 -10.36
CA GLY A 246 27.83 -5.44 -10.01
C GLY A 246 27.17 -4.07 -10.32
N GLU A 247 25.90 -4.05 -10.70
CA GLU A 247 25.10 -2.86 -10.96
C GLU A 247 24.22 -2.55 -9.76
N SER A 248 23.81 -1.29 -9.61
CA SER A 248 22.82 -0.90 -8.58
C SER A 248 21.42 -1.28 -9.06
N ILE A 249 20.93 -2.42 -8.62
CA ILE A 249 19.60 -2.94 -8.95
C ILE A 249 18.66 -2.70 -7.77
N ARG A 250 17.49 -2.10 -8.04
CA ARG A 250 16.46 -1.81 -7.03
C ARG A 250 15.05 -1.87 -7.65
N LEU A 251 14.03 -1.72 -6.82
CA LEU A 251 12.68 -1.48 -7.30
C LEU A 251 12.57 -0.07 -7.92
N PRO A 252 11.67 0.17 -8.87
CA PRO A 252 11.39 1.52 -9.36
C PRO A 252 10.75 2.36 -8.26
N THR A 253 10.97 3.67 -8.30
CA THR A 253 10.12 4.62 -7.56
C THR A 253 8.76 4.76 -8.25
N GLU A 254 7.76 5.36 -7.56
CA GLU A 254 6.47 5.72 -8.17
C GLU A 254 6.69 6.58 -9.43
N ASP A 255 7.58 7.56 -9.36
CA ASP A 255 7.87 8.48 -10.45
C ASP A 255 8.53 7.78 -11.65
N GLU A 256 9.45 6.87 -11.40
CA GLU A 256 10.05 6.05 -12.45
C GLU A 256 9.03 5.12 -13.10
N TRP A 257 8.10 4.57 -12.33
CA TRP A 257 6.99 3.79 -12.89
C TRP A 257 6.10 4.66 -13.79
N TYR A 258 5.75 5.87 -13.38
CA TYR A 258 4.99 6.79 -14.22
C TYR A 258 5.76 7.18 -15.49
N ARG A 259 7.08 7.36 -15.38
CA ARG A 259 7.92 7.63 -16.55
C ARG A 259 7.94 6.46 -17.52
N LEU A 260 8.07 5.24 -17.00
CA LEU A 260 8.01 4.00 -17.80
C LEU A 260 6.61 3.86 -18.44
N TYR A 261 5.53 4.14 -17.71
CA TYR A 261 4.18 4.14 -18.27
C TYR A 261 4.04 5.13 -19.44
N ALA A 262 4.58 6.33 -19.31
CA ALA A 262 4.52 7.35 -20.36
C ALA A 262 5.20 6.95 -21.67
N VAL A 263 6.24 6.10 -21.62
CA VAL A 263 6.93 5.59 -22.83
C VAL A 263 6.35 4.27 -23.35
N SER A 264 5.46 3.63 -22.61
CA SER A 264 4.84 2.35 -22.99
C SER A 264 3.81 2.46 -24.11
N GLY A 265 3.31 3.65 -24.38
CA GLY A 265 2.25 3.89 -25.36
C GLY A 265 0.82 3.56 -24.87
N LEU A 266 0.66 3.22 -23.58
CA LEU A 266 -0.65 3.00 -22.96
C LEU A 266 -1.41 4.33 -22.79
N ASP A 267 -2.74 4.28 -22.89
CA ASP A 267 -3.58 5.45 -22.59
C ASP A 267 -3.70 5.66 -21.06
N PRO A 268 -3.23 6.79 -20.51
CA PRO A 268 -3.32 7.02 -19.08
C PRO A 268 -4.76 7.31 -18.59
N LYS A 269 -5.71 7.49 -19.49
CA LYS A 269 -7.09 7.84 -19.13
C LYS A 269 -7.99 6.64 -18.90
N LEU A 270 -7.76 5.56 -19.62
CA LEU A 270 -8.64 4.39 -19.59
C LEU A 270 -7.80 3.12 -19.49
N PRO A 271 -8.20 2.17 -18.63
CA PRO A 271 -7.60 0.84 -18.66
C PRO A 271 -7.98 0.16 -19.99
N SER A 272 -7.07 -0.63 -20.53
CA SER A 272 -7.31 -1.37 -21.76
C SER A 272 -7.25 -2.89 -21.50
N PRO A 273 -8.38 -3.53 -21.18
CA PRO A 273 -8.41 -4.97 -20.93
C PRO A 273 -8.10 -5.80 -22.18
N GLU A 274 -8.05 -5.18 -23.37
CA GLU A 274 -7.59 -5.83 -24.59
C GLU A 274 -6.06 -5.91 -24.68
N GLN A 275 -5.37 -5.03 -23.96
CA GLN A 275 -3.91 -4.91 -23.98
C GLN A 275 -3.25 -5.37 -22.68
N ALA A 276 -4.03 -5.61 -21.63
CA ALA A 276 -3.53 -5.94 -20.30
C ALA A 276 -4.37 -7.03 -19.64
N ASN A 277 -3.78 -7.85 -18.79
CA ASN A 277 -4.48 -8.83 -17.98
C ASN A 277 -5.08 -8.13 -16.75
N ILE A 278 -6.29 -7.60 -16.89
CA ILE A 278 -7.09 -6.92 -15.87
C ILE A 278 -8.56 -7.39 -15.97
N GLU A 279 -9.38 -7.02 -14.99
CA GLU A 279 -10.83 -7.21 -14.99
C GLU A 279 -11.28 -8.68 -15.14
N LEU A 280 -10.44 -9.66 -14.74
CA LEU A 280 -10.71 -11.09 -14.92
C LEU A 280 -10.95 -11.52 -16.40
N LYS A 281 -10.56 -10.66 -17.34
CA LYS A 281 -10.88 -10.87 -18.76
C LYS A 281 -10.33 -12.18 -19.31
N TYR A 282 -9.14 -12.57 -18.88
CA TYR A 282 -8.46 -13.78 -19.37
C TYR A 282 -8.52 -14.94 -18.37
N GLY A 283 -9.16 -14.75 -17.23
CA GLY A 283 -9.31 -15.74 -16.18
C GLY A 283 -8.74 -15.27 -14.82
N PRO A 284 -8.91 -16.09 -13.78
CA PRO A 284 -8.54 -15.72 -12.42
C PRO A 284 -7.08 -16.09 -12.09
N ASN A 285 -6.14 -15.69 -12.93
CA ASN A 285 -4.72 -15.97 -12.77
C ASN A 285 -3.82 -15.09 -13.64
N SER A 286 -2.53 -15.10 -13.32
CA SER A 286 -1.49 -14.46 -14.13
C SER A 286 -1.28 -15.16 -15.48
N PHE A 287 -0.55 -14.48 -16.37
CA PHE A 287 -0.14 -14.94 -17.68
C PHE A 287 1.39 -14.83 -17.83
N PRO A 288 1.98 -15.48 -18.87
CA PRO A 288 3.40 -15.34 -19.18
C PRO A 288 3.85 -13.87 -19.24
N VAL A 289 5.01 -13.57 -18.66
CA VAL A 289 5.55 -12.19 -18.57
C VAL A 289 5.88 -11.56 -19.94
N ASP A 290 5.85 -12.34 -21.02
CA ASP A 290 6.07 -11.90 -22.40
C ASP A 290 4.79 -11.86 -23.24
N HIS A 291 3.61 -11.89 -22.58
CA HIS A 291 2.34 -11.94 -23.29
C HIS A 291 1.80 -10.56 -23.68
N PHE A 292 1.76 -9.62 -22.76
CA PHE A 292 1.14 -8.29 -22.97
C PHE A 292 2.22 -7.22 -23.18
N GLN A 293 2.51 -6.92 -24.45
CA GLN A 293 3.55 -5.96 -24.83
C GLN A 293 3.03 -4.52 -24.79
N HIS A 294 3.79 -3.63 -24.17
CA HIS A 294 3.53 -2.20 -24.06
C HIS A 294 4.79 -1.42 -24.48
N GLY A 295 4.86 -1.00 -25.73
CA GLY A 295 6.08 -0.42 -26.30
C GLY A 295 7.25 -1.43 -26.31
N ASP A 296 8.36 -1.07 -25.71
CA ASP A 296 9.51 -1.94 -25.54
C ASP A 296 9.45 -2.83 -24.28
N PHE A 297 8.42 -2.65 -23.46
CA PHE A 297 8.19 -3.36 -22.21
C PHE A 297 7.00 -4.30 -22.28
N TYR A 298 6.83 -5.11 -21.25
CA TYR A 298 5.66 -5.99 -21.07
C TYR A 298 5.06 -5.76 -19.69
N ASP A 299 3.76 -6.02 -19.56
CA ASP A 299 3.03 -5.95 -18.29
C ASP A 299 3.30 -4.65 -17.49
N VAL A 300 3.37 -3.50 -18.16
CA VAL A 300 3.44 -2.21 -17.49
C VAL A 300 2.14 -1.95 -16.73
N GLN A 301 1.02 -2.45 -17.28
CA GLN A 301 -0.30 -2.49 -16.66
C GLN A 301 -0.82 -3.92 -16.65
N GLY A 302 -1.44 -4.29 -15.53
CA GLY A 302 -2.09 -5.60 -15.36
C GLY A 302 -1.12 -6.73 -15.04
N ASN A 303 -1.65 -7.93 -15.09
CA ASN A 303 -1.03 -9.20 -14.73
C ASN A 303 -0.82 -9.35 -13.22
N VAL A 304 0.13 -8.63 -12.63
CA VAL A 304 0.27 -8.45 -11.18
C VAL A 304 0.63 -7.01 -10.86
N TRP A 305 0.24 -6.53 -9.68
CA TRP A 305 0.75 -5.28 -9.14
C TRP A 305 2.28 -5.31 -9.04
N GLN A 306 2.90 -4.14 -9.13
CA GLN A 306 4.34 -3.98 -9.07
C GLN A 306 4.72 -3.17 -7.83
N TRP A 307 5.48 -3.78 -6.92
CA TRP A 307 6.06 -3.08 -5.78
C TRP A 307 7.00 -1.96 -6.21
N THR A 308 6.95 -0.86 -5.49
CA THR A 308 7.84 0.30 -5.69
C THR A 308 8.66 0.60 -4.43
N GLU A 309 9.77 1.35 -4.59
CA GLU A 309 10.56 1.88 -3.45
C GLU A 309 9.82 2.97 -2.68
N THR A 310 8.76 3.54 -3.26
CA THR A 310 8.12 4.73 -2.71
C THR A 310 7.08 4.35 -1.65
N PRO A 311 7.27 4.74 -0.39
CA PRO A 311 6.17 4.72 0.57
C PRO A 311 5.11 5.74 0.14
N ILE A 312 3.85 5.46 0.41
CA ILE A 312 2.78 6.41 0.06
C ILE A 312 2.90 7.69 0.88
N TYR A 313 2.67 8.81 0.22
CA TYR A 313 2.70 10.15 0.81
C TYR A 313 1.65 11.04 0.15
N PRO A 314 1.19 12.11 0.82
CA PRO A 314 0.23 13.04 0.23
C PRO A 314 0.89 13.91 -0.86
N PHE A 315 0.19 14.15 -1.95
CA PHE A 315 0.60 15.14 -2.94
C PHE A 315 0.34 16.56 -2.42
N GLU A 316 1.03 17.54 -2.98
CA GLU A 316 0.77 18.96 -2.66
C GLU A 316 -0.70 19.32 -2.95
N GLY A 317 -1.39 19.87 -1.94
CA GLY A 317 -2.82 20.16 -2.03
C GLY A 317 -3.73 18.97 -1.72
N PHE A 318 -3.20 17.87 -1.19
CA PHE A 318 -3.99 16.75 -0.67
C PHE A 318 -5.08 17.23 0.31
N GLN A 319 -6.26 16.63 0.19
CA GLN A 319 -7.38 16.86 1.11
C GLN A 319 -8.04 15.53 1.42
N VAL A 320 -8.25 15.30 2.71
CA VAL A 320 -8.97 14.11 3.18
C VAL A 320 -10.42 14.15 2.71
N HIS A 321 -10.93 13.03 2.20
CA HIS A 321 -12.34 12.93 1.84
C HIS A 321 -13.22 12.88 3.10
N PRO A 322 -14.21 13.78 3.24
CA PRO A 322 -14.95 13.95 4.51
C PRO A 322 -15.81 12.75 4.92
N PHE A 323 -16.03 11.79 4.03
CA PHE A 323 -16.83 10.59 4.30
C PHE A 323 -16.00 9.31 4.43
N TYR A 324 -14.67 9.40 4.30
CA TYR A 324 -13.75 8.29 4.55
C TYR A 324 -12.39 8.86 4.91
N ASP A 325 -12.29 9.41 6.10
CA ASP A 325 -11.15 10.20 6.58
C ASP A 325 -9.95 9.35 7.02
N ASP A 326 -10.13 8.07 7.19
CA ASP A 326 -9.12 7.09 7.56
C ASP A 326 -8.64 6.19 6.39
N PHE A 327 -9.01 6.49 5.14
CA PHE A 327 -8.56 5.68 4.00
C PHE A 327 -7.06 5.85 3.72
N SER A 328 -6.57 7.07 3.63
CA SER A 328 -5.16 7.33 3.24
C SER A 328 -4.27 7.80 4.39
N THR A 329 -4.82 8.63 5.29
CA THR A 329 -4.00 9.27 6.33
C THR A 329 -3.28 8.29 7.27
N PRO A 330 -3.85 7.15 7.68
CA PRO A 330 -3.12 6.18 8.52
C PRO A 330 -1.96 5.50 7.78
N THR A 331 -2.00 5.47 6.45
CA THR A 331 -0.96 4.82 5.64
C THR A 331 0.25 5.73 5.33
N PHE A 332 0.18 7.03 5.66
CA PHE A 332 1.28 7.98 5.50
C PHE A 332 2.31 7.87 6.64
N ASP A 333 2.72 6.66 6.94
CA ASP A 333 3.57 6.29 8.07
C ASP A 333 5.00 5.86 7.64
N GLY A 334 5.30 5.96 6.34
CA GLY A 334 6.57 5.51 5.78
C GLY A 334 6.75 3.98 5.72
N GLN A 335 5.74 3.20 6.14
CA GLN A 335 5.78 1.74 6.18
C GLN A 335 4.91 1.08 5.10
N HIS A 336 3.95 1.83 4.53
CA HIS A 336 3.10 1.37 3.44
C HIS A 336 3.71 1.75 2.10
N HIS A 337 4.14 0.75 1.33
CA HIS A 337 4.74 0.97 0.02
C HIS A 337 3.70 0.87 -1.09
N LEU A 338 3.83 1.77 -2.06
CA LEU A 338 2.96 1.82 -3.22
C LEU A 338 3.17 0.61 -4.11
N ILE A 339 2.06 0.08 -4.60
CA ILE A 339 2.00 -0.87 -5.70
C ILE A 339 1.32 -0.21 -6.90
N LYS A 340 1.78 -0.52 -8.11
CA LYS A 340 1.35 0.14 -9.34
C LYS A 340 0.98 -0.87 -10.42
N GLY A 341 0.08 -0.46 -11.31
CA GLY A 341 -0.23 -1.17 -12.55
C GLY A 341 -1.49 -2.04 -12.52
N GLY A 342 -1.97 -2.44 -11.37
CA GLY A 342 -3.09 -3.38 -11.27
C GLY A 342 -2.70 -4.84 -11.45
N SER A 343 -3.58 -5.75 -11.07
CA SER A 343 -3.44 -7.19 -11.24
C SER A 343 -4.51 -7.76 -12.17
N TRP A 344 -4.47 -9.05 -12.44
CA TRP A 344 -5.45 -9.76 -13.29
C TRP A 344 -6.91 -9.62 -12.82
N ILE A 345 -7.16 -9.27 -11.55
CA ILE A 345 -8.49 -9.07 -10.97
C ILE A 345 -8.87 -7.59 -10.83
N SER A 346 -7.89 -6.69 -10.83
CA SER A 346 -8.09 -5.26 -10.61
C SER A 346 -9.05 -4.66 -11.62
N ALA A 347 -10.05 -3.92 -11.15
CA ALA A 347 -11.10 -3.33 -11.96
C ALA A 347 -11.44 -1.90 -11.49
N GLY A 348 -12.05 -1.09 -12.37
CA GLY A 348 -12.43 0.27 -12.04
C GLY A 348 -11.24 1.15 -11.69
N ASN A 349 -11.28 1.81 -10.53
CA ASN A 349 -10.19 2.67 -10.09
C ASN A 349 -8.85 1.94 -9.97
N GLU A 350 -8.84 0.69 -9.47
CA GLU A 350 -7.63 -0.12 -9.31
C GLU A 350 -6.86 -0.30 -10.63
N ALA A 351 -7.57 -0.38 -11.76
CA ALA A 351 -6.97 -0.53 -13.08
C ALA A 351 -6.54 0.80 -13.72
N LEU A 352 -6.77 1.94 -13.06
CA LEU A 352 -6.37 3.24 -13.60
C LEU A 352 -4.88 3.53 -13.36
N HIS A 353 -4.27 4.19 -14.31
CA HIS A 353 -2.91 4.71 -14.21
C HIS A 353 -2.69 5.60 -12.96
N SER A 354 -3.69 6.39 -12.56
CA SER A 354 -3.61 7.30 -11.41
C SER A 354 -3.77 6.61 -10.06
N SER A 355 -4.17 5.33 -10.02
CA SER A 355 -4.41 4.63 -8.75
C SER A 355 -3.17 4.56 -7.88
N ARG A 356 -3.36 4.75 -6.57
CA ARG A 356 -2.29 4.76 -5.58
C ARG A 356 -2.71 3.91 -4.38
N TYR A 357 -2.45 2.60 -4.50
CA TYR A 357 -2.66 1.63 -3.44
C TYR A 357 -1.33 1.32 -2.76
N ALA A 358 -1.35 1.24 -1.44
CA ALA A 358 -0.15 0.97 -0.66
C ALA A 358 -0.45 -0.02 0.45
N PHE A 359 0.50 -0.90 0.70
CA PHE A 359 0.38 -1.93 1.72
C PHE A 359 1.65 -2.01 2.57
N ARG A 360 1.51 -2.50 3.80
CA ARG A 360 2.66 -2.85 4.62
C ARG A 360 3.55 -3.84 3.89
N ARG A 361 4.85 -3.70 4.05
CA ARG A 361 5.88 -4.44 3.29
C ARG A 361 5.77 -5.95 3.37
N HIS A 362 5.18 -6.50 4.43
CA HIS A 362 5.02 -7.95 4.62
C HIS A 362 3.71 -8.51 4.06
N PHE A 363 2.78 -7.67 3.59
CA PHE A 363 1.50 -8.12 3.06
C PHE A 363 1.66 -8.79 1.71
N PHE A 364 0.89 -9.87 1.53
CA PHE A 364 0.74 -10.53 0.23
C PHE A 364 -0.46 -9.95 -0.50
N GLN A 365 -0.23 -9.60 -1.74
CA GLN A 365 -1.23 -9.19 -2.72
C GLN A 365 -1.01 -9.99 -4.00
N HIS A 366 -1.82 -9.81 -5.03
CA HIS A 366 -1.46 -10.27 -6.37
C HIS A 366 -0.37 -9.34 -6.93
N ALA A 367 0.77 -9.33 -6.27
CA ALA A 367 1.86 -8.41 -6.48
C ALA A 367 3.19 -9.14 -6.70
N GLY A 368 3.85 -8.76 -7.78
CA GLY A 368 5.21 -9.06 -8.10
C GLY A 368 6.02 -7.77 -8.24
N PHE A 369 6.99 -7.76 -9.13
CA PHE A 369 7.81 -6.57 -9.31
C PHE A 369 8.58 -6.61 -10.64
N ARG A 370 9.03 -5.42 -11.06
CA ARG A 370 10.13 -5.23 -12.00
C ARG A 370 11.28 -4.55 -11.28
N TYR A 371 12.47 -4.63 -11.80
CA TYR A 371 13.61 -3.92 -11.24
C TYR A 371 14.14 -2.87 -12.22
N VAL A 372 14.88 -1.92 -11.68
CA VAL A 372 15.61 -0.91 -12.44
C VAL A 372 17.09 -0.97 -12.11
N ALA A 373 17.94 -0.62 -13.09
CA ALA A 373 19.35 -0.35 -12.89
C ALA A 373 19.52 1.17 -12.82
N ALA A 374 19.69 1.68 -11.62
CA ALA A 374 19.86 3.11 -11.32
C ALA A 374 20.47 3.27 -9.94
N GLU A 375 21.22 4.35 -9.71
CA GLU A 375 21.72 4.67 -8.38
C GLU A 375 20.55 4.86 -7.40
N GLU A 376 20.81 4.64 -6.11
CA GLU A 376 19.79 4.86 -5.07
C GLU A 376 19.37 6.33 -5.11
N THR A 377 18.09 6.53 -5.37
CA THR A 377 17.42 7.79 -5.08
C THR A 377 16.87 7.67 -3.68
N SER A 378 17.32 8.52 -2.76
CA SER A 378 16.64 8.67 -1.48
C SER A 378 15.20 9.06 -1.79
N PRO A 379 14.18 8.29 -1.38
CA PRO A 379 12.80 8.73 -1.51
C PRO A 379 12.72 10.09 -0.82
N GLN A 380 12.22 11.11 -1.51
CA GLN A 380 11.92 12.38 -0.88
C GLN A 380 10.67 12.18 -0.02
N PHE A 381 10.87 11.58 1.15
CA PHE A 381 9.82 11.46 2.14
C PHE A 381 9.66 12.83 2.79
N HIS A 382 8.73 13.62 2.29
CA HIS A 382 8.25 14.80 2.98
C HIS A 382 7.26 14.34 4.05
N SER A 383 7.77 14.06 5.23
CA SER A 383 6.92 13.90 6.40
C SER A 383 6.03 15.14 6.51
N GLN A 384 4.70 14.95 6.60
CA GLN A 384 3.83 16.11 6.83
C GLN A 384 4.17 16.82 8.16
N TYR A 385 4.85 16.14 9.09
CA TYR A 385 5.36 16.71 10.35
C TYR A 385 6.58 17.62 10.17
N GLU A 386 7.24 17.59 9.01
CA GLU A 386 8.44 18.38 8.68
C GLU A 386 8.13 19.55 7.73
N SER A 387 6.86 19.82 7.45
CA SER A 387 6.47 21.01 6.70
C SER A 387 6.70 22.28 7.52
N ASP A 388 7.17 23.34 6.90
CA ASP A 388 7.37 24.66 7.54
C ASP A 388 6.12 25.12 8.30
N GLN A 389 4.93 24.78 7.78
CA GLN A 389 3.66 25.12 8.41
C GLN A 389 3.46 24.38 9.73
N LEU A 390 3.70 23.07 9.77
CA LEU A 390 3.53 22.28 10.98
C LEU A 390 4.64 22.54 11.99
N ILE A 391 5.88 22.67 11.55
CA ILE A 391 7.00 23.11 12.42
C ILE A 391 6.64 24.44 13.08
N SER A 392 6.12 25.39 12.30
CA SER A 392 5.68 26.70 12.83
C SER A 392 4.53 26.56 13.83
N GLN A 393 3.55 25.68 13.56
CA GLN A 393 2.43 25.41 14.49
C GLN A 393 2.92 24.75 15.79
N TYR A 394 3.85 23.79 15.72
CA TYR A 394 4.42 23.14 16.90
C TYR A 394 5.28 24.12 17.71
N LEU A 395 6.06 24.99 17.05
CA LEU A 395 6.82 26.04 17.71
C LEU A 395 5.88 27.02 18.43
N GLU A 396 4.80 27.45 17.77
CA GLU A 396 3.81 28.33 18.40
C GLU A 396 3.10 27.65 19.57
N PHE A 397 2.70 26.38 19.39
CA PHE A 397 2.04 25.60 20.46
C PHE A 397 2.95 25.40 21.69
N GLN A 398 4.23 25.15 21.48
CA GLN A 398 5.18 24.84 22.56
C GLN A 398 5.89 26.05 23.15
N TYR A 399 6.11 27.11 22.38
CA TYR A 399 6.88 28.29 22.80
C TYR A 399 6.14 29.63 22.64
N GLY A 400 4.98 29.63 21.99
CA GLY A 400 4.19 30.82 21.78
C GLY A 400 3.61 31.42 23.06
N ALA A 401 2.97 32.58 22.92
CA ALA A 401 2.36 33.29 24.01
C ALA A 401 1.14 32.54 24.58
N GLU A 402 0.76 32.87 25.81
CA GLU A 402 -0.50 32.40 26.38
C GLU A 402 -1.67 33.08 25.68
N TYR A 403 -2.59 32.25 25.12
CA TYR A 403 -3.82 32.72 24.51
C TYR A 403 -5.02 32.39 25.39
N PHE A 404 -5.94 33.32 25.51
CA PHE A 404 -7.19 33.15 26.30
C PHE A 404 -6.95 32.75 27.76
N ALA A 405 -5.85 33.17 28.37
CA ALA A 405 -5.42 32.75 29.70
C ALA A 405 -5.23 31.22 29.86
N VAL A 406 -4.95 30.52 28.80
CA VAL A 406 -4.56 29.11 28.82
C VAL A 406 -3.03 29.03 28.85
N PRO A 407 -2.43 28.45 29.89
CA PRO A 407 -1.00 28.32 30.00
C PRO A 407 -0.44 27.34 28.95
N ASN A 408 0.84 27.51 28.60
CA ASN A 408 1.52 26.61 27.68
C ASN A 408 1.45 25.16 28.17
N PHE A 409 0.93 24.25 27.35
CA PHE A 409 0.66 22.87 27.74
C PHE A 409 1.94 22.12 28.16
N ALA A 410 3.00 22.15 27.34
CA ALA A 410 4.22 21.42 27.61
C ALA A 410 4.89 21.89 28.91
N GLN A 411 4.95 23.21 29.14
CA GLN A 411 5.46 23.80 30.37
C GLN A 411 4.59 23.41 31.57
N SER A 412 3.28 23.51 31.46
CA SER A 412 2.33 23.21 32.53
C SER A 412 2.39 21.73 32.93
N LEU A 413 2.56 20.83 31.97
CA LEU A 413 2.70 19.39 32.22
C LEU A 413 3.91 19.12 33.14
N ILE A 414 5.08 19.72 32.84
CA ILE A 414 6.28 19.52 33.67
C ILE A 414 6.14 20.21 35.02
N GLN A 415 5.52 21.38 35.09
CA GLN A 415 5.24 22.05 36.36
C GLN A 415 4.34 21.19 37.28
N LEU A 416 3.34 20.50 36.72
CA LEU A 416 2.50 19.57 37.46
C LEU A 416 3.27 18.31 37.88
N ALA A 417 4.24 17.87 37.12
CA ALA A 417 5.06 16.69 37.43
C ALA A 417 6.14 16.97 38.49
N ARG A 418 6.65 18.20 38.58
CA ARG A 418 7.76 18.58 39.51
C ARG A 418 7.60 18.13 40.96
N PRO A 419 6.45 18.22 41.62
CA PRO A 419 6.30 17.72 43.00
C PRO A 419 6.62 16.24 43.17
N TYR A 420 6.49 15.45 42.11
CA TYR A 420 6.78 14.01 42.12
C TYR A 420 8.27 13.69 41.94
N PHE A 421 9.09 14.67 41.49
CA PHE A 421 10.54 14.49 41.32
C PHE A 421 11.29 14.65 42.67
N GLN A 422 10.69 15.28 43.65
CA GLN A 422 11.37 15.65 44.90
C GLN A 422 11.92 14.46 45.70
N ASN A 423 11.43 13.25 45.47
CA ASN A 423 11.77 12.05 46.24
C ASN A 423 12.45 10.97 45.40
N ILE A 424 12.87 11.28 44.15
CA ILE A 424 13.56 10.36 43.28
C ILE A 424 14.91 10.92 42.82
N PRO A 425 15.92 10.08 42.53
CA PRO A 425 17.17 10.54 41.92
C PRO A 425 16.92 11.11 40.52
N CYS A 426 17.14 12.40 40.32
CA CYS A 426 16.90 13.09 39.05
C CYS A 426 18.11 12.99 38.09
N HIS A 427 18.62 11.78 37.84
CA HIS A 427 19.77 11.59 36.96
C HIS A 427 19.41 11.57 35.48
N LYS A 428 18.30 10.91 35.10
CA LYS A 428 17.92 10.76 33.69
C LYS A 428 16.41 10.90 33.53
N ALA A 429 16.01 11.58 32.47
CA ALA A 429 14.63 11.63 32.00
C ALA A 429 14.54 11.30 30.50
N LEU A 430 13.43 10.73 30.10
CA LEU A 430 13.08 10.43 28.73
C LEU A 430 11.75 11.12 28.41
N ASP A 431 11.75 11.92 27.35
CA ASP A 431 10.59 12.61 26.79
C ASP A 431 10.25 11.97 25.44
N ILE A 432 9.13 11.25 25.36
CA ILE A 432 8.67 10.53 24.17
C ILE A 432 7.59 11.35 23.48
N GLY A 433 7.78 11.68 22.20
CA GLY A 433 6.93 12.62 21.47
C GLY A 433 7.28 14.05 21.82
N CYS A 434 8.58 14.37 21.86
CA CYS A 434 9.07 15.67 22.35
C CYS A 434 8.79 16.84 21.38
N ALA A 435 8.41 16.56 20.14
CA ALA A 435 8.20 17.53 19.06
C ALA A 435 9.35 18.55 19.00
N THR A 436 9.08 19.85 19.20
CA THR A 436 10.10 20.89 19.21
C THR A 436 10.86 21.01 20.55
N GLY A 437 10.69 20.06 21.48
CA GLY A 437 11.53 19.84 22.65
C GLY A 437 11.21 20.70 23.89
N ARG A 438 10.09 21.43 23.94
CA ARG A 438 9.77 22.28 25.09
C ARG A 438 9.74 21.51 26.43
N ALA A 439 9.08 20.36 26.48
CA ALA A 439 9.03 19.54 27.69
C ALA A 439 10.41 19.02 28.06
N SER A 440 11.21 18.60 27.10
CA SER A 440 12.61 18.20 27.32
C SER A 440 13.45 19.32 27.97
N PHE A 441 13.32 20.57 27.49
CA PHE A 441 14.05 21.71 28.08
C PHE A 441 13.54 22.06 29.49
N GLU A 442 12.25 21.92 29.75
CA GLU A 442 11.72 22.12 31.12
C GLU A 442 12.23 21.02 32.08
N LEU A 443 12.29 19.75 31.63
CA LEU A 443 12.85 18.63 32.39
C LEU A 443 14.35 18.83 32.69
N ALA A 444 15.10 19.42 31.78
CA ALA A 444 16.54 19.69 31.96
C ALA A 444 16.87 20.69 33.09
N GLN A 445 15.86 21.37 33.67
CA GLN A 445 16.02 22.16 34.87
C GLN A 445 16.08 21.30 36.14
N ASP A 446 15.57 20.08 36.11
CA ASP A 446 15.44 19.20 37.26
C ASP A 446 16.31 17.94 37.13
N PHE A 447 16.67 17.51 35.91
CA PHE A 447 17.42 16.27 35.62
C PHE A 447 18.80 16.53 35.04
N ASP A 448 19.80 15.73 35.42
CA ASP A 448 21.17 15.81 34.95
C ASP A 448 21.31 15.52 33.44
N GLN A 449 20.47 14.61 32.92
CA GLN A 449 20.42 14.22 31.51
C GLN A 449 18.99 14.03 31.07
N VAL A 450 18.60 14.65 29.98
CA VAL A 450 17.31 14.47 29.32
C VAL A 450 17.52 14.00 27.90
N THR A 451 16.78 12.98 27.50
CA THR A 451 16.71 12.50 26.12
C THR A 451 15.31 12.74 25.58
N GLY A 452 15.19 13.54 24.52
CA GLY A 452 13.95 13.68 23.75
C GLY A 452 13.98 12.70 22.59
N LEU A 453 12.86 12.03 22.33
CA LEU A 453 12.61 11.18 21.18
C LEU A 453 11.36 11.68 20.48
N ASP A 454 11.44 11.86 19.17
CA ASP A 454 10.28 12.16 18.33
C ASP A 454 10.34 11.36 17.04
N PHE A 455 9.20 11.27 16.37
CA PHE A 455 9.10 10.61 15.05
C PHE A 455 9.71 11.48 13.95
N SER A 456 9.57 12.81 14.07
CA SER A 456 10.17 13.78 13.14
C SER A 456 11.56 14.18 13.65
N ALA A 457 12.54 14.10 12.77
CA ALA A 457 13.94 14.44 13.08
C ALA A 457 14.24 15.94 12.90
#